data_8d8be0792021d503c41764bdce6c6822
#
_entry.id   8d8be0792021d503c41764bdce6c6822
#
_cell.length_a   1.000
_cell.length_b   1.000
_cell.length_c   1.000
_cell.angle_alpha   90.00
_cell.angle_beta   90.00
_cell.angle_gamma   90.00
#
_symmetry.space_group_name_H-M   'P 1'
#
loop_
_entity.id
_entity.type
_entity.pdbx_description
1 polymer ?
#
loop_
_entity_poly.entity_id
_entity_poly.type
_entity_poly.pdbx_seq_one_letter_code
_entity_poly.pdbx_strand_id
1 'polypeptide(L)'
;MAKKFYVIDTSVFLSDADCLYKFENNDIIIPIKVLEEVDKHKKRQDSVGFNARMIIKHLDSLREKGSLASGVRIDKGKGILQVVTATSELPRDLDPTIPDNEILASAIKIKEDNPKKKVIVVSRDINMRVIADSIGLTAQNYITEQVVDDRNKLYSGYA
;
A
#
# COMPACT_ATOMS: atom_id res chain seq x y z
N MET A 1 12.40 11.15 -14.48
CA MET A 1 12.19 9.79 -14.01
C MET A 1 10.74 9.46 -14.04
N ALA A 2 10.44 8.27 -14.49
CA ALA A 2 9.05 7.84 -14.54
C ALA A 2 8.56 7.54 -13.14
N LYS A 3 7.32 7.93 -12.85
CA LYS A 3 6.69 7.61 -11.59
C LYS A 3 6.42 6.11 -11.51
N LYS A 4 6.47 5.60 -10.29
CA LYS A 4 6.09 4.22 -10.01
C LYS A 4 4.71 4.21 -9.40
N PHE A 5 4.03 3.07 -9.51
CA PHE A 5 2.80 2.81 -8.78
C PHE A 5 3.13 1.87 -7.62
N TYR A 6 2.77 2.30 -6.43
CA TYR A 6 2.92 1.46 -5.24
C TYR A 6 1.53 0.99 -4.81
N VAL A 7 1.32 -0.31 -4.85
CA VAL A 7 0.09 -0.93 -4.35
C VAL A 7 0.35 -1.31 -2.90
N ILE A 8 -0.35 -0.66 -1.97
CA ILE A 8 -0.03 -0.76 -0.56
C ILE A 8 -0.94 -1.77 0.12
N ASP A 9 -0.34 -2.75 0.80
CA ASP A 9 -1.05 -3.76 1.56
C ASP A 9 -1.50 -3.20 2.92
N THR A 10 -2.52 -3.82 3.48
CA THR A 10 -3.07 -3.47 4.78
C THR A 10 -2.00 -3.38 5.88
N SER A 11 -1.06 -4.32 5.89
CA SER A 11 -0.04 -4.38 6.93
C SER A 11 0.79 -3.12 7.04
N VAL A 12 0.99 -2.42 5.93
CA VAL A 12 1.77 -1.19 5.91
C VAL A 12 1.02 -0.07 6.63
N PHE A 13 -0.26 0.09 6.30
CA PHE A 13 -1.07 1.14 6.93
C PHE A 13 -1.24 0.90 8.43
N LEU A 14 -1.38 -0.35 8.83
CA LEU A 14 -1.56 -0.68 10.25
C LEU A 14 -0.29 -0.48 11.06
N SER A 15 0.87 -0.44 10.42
CA SER A 15 2.11 -0.15 11.12
C SER A 15 2.52 1.32 11.04
N ASP A 16 2.06 2.05 10.02
CA ASP A 16 2.44 3.46 9.86
C ASP A 16 1.41 4.16 8.98
N ALA A 17 0.47 4.84 9.61
CA ALA A 17 -0.58 5.55 8.86
C ALA A 17 -0.03 6.71 8.04
N ASP A 18 1.16 7.22 8.40
CA ASP A 18 1.77 8.32 7.67
C ASP A 18 2.59 7.85 6.48
N CYS A 19 2.55 6.57 6.16
CA CYS A 19 3.29 6.03 5.03
C CYS A 19 2.93 6.72 3.71
N LEU A 20 1.73 7.29 3.61
CA LEU A 20 1.32 8.02 2.41
C LEU A 20 2.32 9.10 2.01
N TYR A 21 3.01 9.66 2.98
CA TYR A 21 3.92 10.79 2.74
C TYR A 21 5.35 10.34 2.52
N LYS A 22 5.59 9.03 2.45
CA LYS A 22 6.95 8.48 2.42
C LYS A 22 7.33 7.81 1.09
N PHE A 23 6.47 7.91 0.09
CA PHE A 23 6.75 7.35 -1.23
C PHE A 23 7.12 8.43 -2.25
N GLU A 24 7.52 9.60 -1.77
CA GLU A 24 7.99 10.71 -2.59
C GLU A 24 6.96 11.09 -3.66
N ASN A 25 7.38 11.33 -4.88
CA ASN A 25 6.45 11.74 -5.94
C ASN A 25 6.03 10.54 -6.79
N ASN A 26 5.69 9.44 -6.14
CA ASN A 26 5.16 8.27 -6.82
C ASN A 26 3.69 8.11 -6.47
N ASP A 27 2.96 7.41 -7.32
CA ASP A 27 1.53 7.25 -7.13
C ASP A 27 1.23 6.08 -6.21
N ILE A 28 0.20 6.22 -5.41
CA ILE A 28 -0.21 5.20 -4.43
C ILE A 28 -1.56 4.64 -4.84
N ILE A 29 -1.64 3.33 -4.91
CA ILE A 29 -2.86 2.62 -5.25
C ILE A 29 -3.31 1.85 -4.02
N ILE A 30 -4.55 2.08 -3.61
CA ILE A 30 -5.14 1.37 -2.48
C ILE A 30 -6.29 0.51 -2.98
N PRO A 31 -6.13 -0.81 -3.00
CA PRO A 31 -7.26 -1.68 -3.31
C PRO A 31 -8.36 -1.50 -2.28
N ILE A 32 -9.62 -1.54 -2.72
CA ILE A 32 -10.75 -1.36 -1.81
C ILE A 32 -10.73 -2.38 -0.68
N LYS A 33 -10.21 -3.57 -0.95
CA LYS A 33 -10.10 -4.61 0.06
C LYS A 33 -9.23 -4.18 1.24
N VAL A 34 -8.21 -3.37 0.98
CA VAL A 34 -7.36 -2.84 2.05
C VAL A 34 -8.17 -1.98 3.00
N LEU A 35 -9.09 -1.18 2.46
CA LEU A 35 -9.93 -0.33 3.31
C LEU A 35 -10.85 -1.16 4.19
N GLU A 36 -11.38 -2.27 3.65
CA GLU A 36 -12.21 -3.17 4.45
C GLU A 36 -11.41 -3.80 5.58
N GLU A 37 -10.16 -4.20 5.30
CA GLU A 37 -9.30 -4.80 6.30
C GLU A 37 -8.91 -3.79 7.38
N VAL A 38 -8.59 -2.57 6.98
CA VAL A 38 -8.26 -1.50 7.92
C VAL A 38 -9.45 -1.23 8.85
N ASP A 39 -10.67 -1.18 8.28
CA ASP A 39 -11.86 -0.88 9.05
C ASP A 39 -12.08 -1.90 10.18
N LYS A 40 -11.68 -3.14 9.98
CA LYS A 40 -11.83 -4.17 11.01
C LYS A 40 -11.01 -3.90 12.25
N HIS A 41 -9.99 -3.08 12.16
CA HIS A 41 -9.06 -2.81 13.27
C HIS A 41 -9.30 -1.47 13.95
N LYS A 42 -10.24 -0.67 13.47
CA LYS A 42 -10.38 0.72 13.95
C LYS A 42 -10.78 0.85 15.42
N LYS A 43 -11.37 -0.19 15.99
CA LYS A 43 -11.82 -0.16 17.39
C LYS A 43 -10.77 -0.68 18.38
N ARG A 44 -9.64 -1.17 17.88
CA ARG A 44 -8.58 -1.66 18.76
C ARG A 44 -7.95 -0.49 19.51
N GLN A 45 -7.51 -0.76 20.74
CA GLN A 45 -6.93 0.28 21.59
C GLN A 45 -5.41 0.27 21.59
N ASP A 46 -4.80 -0.51 20.70
CA ASP A 46 -3.35 -0.57 20.56
C ASP A 46 -2.91 0.30 19.37
N SER A 47 -1.62 0.23 19.02
CA SER A 47 -1.07 1.02 17.94
C SER A 47 -1.69 0.66 16.59
N VAL A 48 -2.10 -0.59 16.41
CA VAL A 48 -2.76 -1.01 15.17
C VAL A 48 -4.07 -0.26 14.99
N GLY A 49 -4.88 -0.18 16.05
CA GLY A 49 -6.14 0.56 16.01
C GLY A 49 -5.91 2.05 15.79
N PHE A 50 -4.89 2.61 16.44
CA PHE A 50 -4.54 4.01 16.24
C PHE A 50 -4.22 4.29 14.77
N ASN A 51 -3.38 3.45 14.15
CA ASN A 51 -3.02 3.64 12.74
C ASN A 51 -4.23 3.45 11.83
N ALA A 52 -5.11 2.48 12.15
CA ALA A 52 -6.33 2.27 11.36
C ALA A 52 -7.19 3.54 11.35
N ARG A 53 -7.39 4.15 12.53
CA ARG A 53 -8.17 5.38 12.60
C ARG A 53 -7.49 6.55 11.91
N MET A 54 -6.16 6.63 12.01
CA MET A 54 -5.42 7.72 11.37
C MET A 54 -5.45 7.64 9.86
N ILE A 55 -5.29 6.44 9.28
CA ILE A 55 -5.32 6.32 7.83
C ILE A 55 -6.72 6.65 7.30
N ILE A 56 -7.77 6.26 8.02
CA ILE A 56 -9.14 6.61 7.62
C ILE A 56 -9.31 8.13 7.62
N LYS A 57 -8.77 8.81 8.62
CA LYS A 57 -8.82 10.27 8.66
C LYS A 57 -8.06 10.92 7.51
N HIS A 58 -6.86 10.40 7.20
CA HIS A 58 -6.09 10.92 6.07
C HIS A 58 -6.88 10.81 4.78
N LEU A 59 -7.51 9.65 4.57
CA LEU A 59 -8.29 9.43 3.35
C LEU A 59 -9.52 10.31 3.28
N ASP A 60 -10.18 10.52 4.43
CA ASP A 60 -11.34 11.40 4.46
C ASP A 60 -10.94 12.84 4.11
N SER A 61 -9.80 13.30 4.60
CA SER A 61 -9.28 14.62 4.25
C SER A 61 -8.97 14.74 2.76
N LEU A 62 -8.38 13.70 2.18
CA LEU A 62 -8.07 13.71 0.75
C LEU A 62 -9.36 13.70 -0.08
N ARG A 63 -10.37 12.98 0.38
CA ARG A 63 -11.66 12.92 -0.32
C ARG A 63 -12.31 14.29 -0.47
N GLU A 64 -12.02 15.19 0.45
CA GLU A 64 -12.56 16.55 0.36
C GLU A 64 -11.91 17.37 -0.76
N LYS A 65 -10.75 16.95 -1.24
CA LYS A 65 -10.06 17.64 -2.32
C LYS A 65 -10.45 17.12 -3.71
N GLY A 66 -11.08 15.96 -3.79
CA GLY A 66 -11.45 15.36 -5.06
C GLY A 66 -11.90 13.93 -4.91
N SER A 67 -12.02 13.23 -6.02
CA SER A 67 -12.49 11.85 -6.03
C SER A 67 -11.34 10.88 -5.82
N LEU A 68 -11.43 10.04 -4.79
CA LEU A 68 -10.42 9.02 -4.55
C LEU A 68 -10.41 7.98 -5.68
N ALA A 69 -11.56 7.75 -6.31
CA ALA A 69 -11.63 6.80 -7.43
C ALA A 69 -10.87 7.30 -8.65
N SER A 70 -10.85 8.61 -8.86
CA SER A 70 -10.13 9.20 -9.98
C SER A 70 -8.69 9.57 -9.64
N GLY A 71 -8.39 9.73 -8.36
CA GLY A 71 -7.06 10.09 -7.90
C GLY A 71 -7.01 11.49 -7.32
N VAL A 72 -6.33 11.63 -6.17
CA VAL A 72 -6.17 12.91 -5.47
C VAL A 72 -4.70 13.08 -5.13
N ARG A 73 -4.16 14.26 -5.37
CA ARG A 73 -2.77 14.52 -4.99
C ARG A 73 -2.65 14.54 -3.47
N ILE A 74 -1.69 13.78 -2.96
CA ILE A 74 -1.53 13.61 -1.52
C ILE A 74 -1.10 14.92 -0.87
N ASP A 75 -0.10 15.58 -1.45
CA ASP A 75 0.42 16.84 -0.94
C ASP A 75 1.33 17.43 -2.01
N LYS A 76 1.78 18.66 -1.79
CA LYS A 76 2.70 19.30 -2.71
C LYS A 76 3.97 18.47 -2.82
N GLY A 77 4.40 18.17 -4.04
CA GLY A 77 5.59 17.37 -4.28
C GLY A 77 5.40 15.87 -4.09
N LYS A 78 4.18 15.45 -3.78
CA LYS A 78 3.87 14.03 -3.63
C LYS A 78 3.06 13.54 -4.83
N GLY A 79 2.83 12.24 -4.90
CA GLY A 79 2.09 11.64 -6.00
C GLY A 79 0.59 11.69 -5.81
N ILE A 80 -0.09 10.93 -6.66
CA ILE A 80 -1.54 10.82 -6.67
C ILE A 80 -1.93 9.54 -5.93
N LEU A 81 -2.92 9.65 -5.05
CA LEU A 81 -3.48 8.49 -4.36
C LEU A 81 -4.81 8.13 -5.03
N GLN A 82 -5.00 6.87 -5.34
CA GLN A 82 -6.21 6.39 -5.96
C GLN A 82 -6.67 5.12 -5.26
N VAL A 83 -7.97 5.04 -4.98
CA VAL A 83 -8.60 3.82 -4.46
C VAL A 83 -9.19 3.09 -5.65
N VAL A 84 -8.88 1.80 -5.78
CA VAL A 84 -9.31 1.01 -6.94
C VAL A 84 -10.18 -0.16 -6.49
N THR A 85 -11.17 -0.49 -7.34
CA THR A 85 -12.07 -1.60 -7.07
C THR A 85 -11.91 -2.73 -8.08
N ALA A 86 -11.32 -2.45 -9.24
CA ALA A 86 -11.20 -3.45 -10.29
C ALA A 86 -10.10 -4.46 -9.98
N THR A 87 -10.32 -5.72 -10.36
CA THR A 87 -9.35 -6.79 -10.18
C THR A 87 -9.23 -7.59 -11.47
N SER A 88 -8.13 -8.32 -11.60
CA SER A 88 -7.93 -9.26 -12.67
C SER A 88 -7.98 -10.68 -12.12
N GLU A 89 -8.11 -11.64 -13.01
CA GLU A 89 -8.12 -13.05 -12.59
C GLU A 89 -6.77 -13.44 -11.99
N LEU A 90 -6.84 -14.23 -10.95
CA LEU A 90 -5.65 -14.81 -10.33
C LEU A 90 -5.29 -16.13 -10.99
N PRO A 91 -4.03 -16.58 -10.84
CA PRO A 91 -3.70 -17.97 -11.21
C PRO A 91 -4.63 -18.95 -10.51
N ARG A 92 -4.89 -20.08 -11.18
CA ARG A 92 -5.91 -21.02 -10.73
C ARG A 92 -5.72 -21.54 -9.32
N ASP A 93 -4.45 -21.63 -8.90
CA ASP A 93 -4.15 -22.22 -7.60
C ASP A 93 -4.30 -21.26 -6.44
N LEU A 94 -4.59 -19.99 -6.71
CA LEU A 94 -4.80 -19.01 -5.64
C LEU A 94 -6.29 -18.81 -5.38
N ASP A 95 -6.66 -18.89 -4.12
CA ASP A 95 -8.04 -18.72 -3.70
C ASP A 95 -8.44 -17.24 -3.72
N PRO A 96 -9.37 -16.83 -4.59
CA PRO A 96 -9.72 -15.42 -4.69
C PRO A 96 -10.48 -14.88 -3.47
N THR A 97 -10.94 -15.75 -2.57
CA THR A 97 -11.65 -15.29 -1.38
C THR A 97 -10.71 -14.88 -0.25
N ILE A 98 -9.42 -15.21 -0.36
CA ILE A 98 -8.45 -14.78 0.66
C ILE A 98 -8.12 -13.32 0.43
N PRO A 99 -8.24 -12.46 1.47
CA PRO A 99 -8.05 -11.01 1.30
C PRO A 99 -6.73 -10.62 0.65
N ASP A 100 -5.62 -11.23 1.05
CA ASP A 100 -4.32 -10.91 0.46
C ASP A 100 -4.31 -11.20 -1.03
N ASN A 101 -4.95 -12.28 -1.45
CA ASN A 101 -5.00 -12.64 -2.87
C ASN A 101 -5.85 -11.65 -3.66
N GLU A 102 -6.90 -11.13 -3.03
CA GLU A 102 -7.72 -10.11 -3.69
C GLU A 102 -6.93 -8.81 -3.89
N ILE A 103 -6.07 -8.46 -2.93
CA ILE A 103 -5.19 -7.31 -3.07
C ILE A 103 -4.22 -7.51 -4.23
N LEU A 104 -3.67 -8.72 -4.35
CA LEU A 104 -2.78 -9.05 -5.46
C LEU A 104 -3.52 -9.00 -6.80
N ALA A 105 -4.78 -9.39 -6.83
CA ALA A 105 -5.59 -9.32 -8.04
C ALA A 105 -5.76 -7.87 -8.49
N SER A 106 -5.88 -6.93 -7.55
CA SER A 106 -5.93 -5.49 -7.87
C SER A 106 -4.60 -5.04 -8.47
N ALA A 107 -3.48 -5.52 -7.90
CA ALA A 107 -2.15 -5.15 -8.41
C ALA A 107 -1.94 -5.66 -9.83
N ILE A 108 -2.42 -6.87 -10.13
CA ILE A 108 -2.34 -7.42 -11.48
C ILE A 108 -3.10 -6.52 -12.45
N LYS A 109 -4.30 -6.08 -12.06
CA LYS A 109 -5.13 -5.22 -12.90
C LYS A 109 -4.41 -3.90 -13.19
N ILE A 110 -3.82 -3.29 -12.18
CA ILE A 110 -3.08 -2.04 -12.35
C ILE A 110 -1.91 -2.24 -13.31
N LYS A 111 -1.21 -3.35 -13.19
CA LYS A 111 -0.08 -3.65 -14.07
C LYS A 111 -0.53 -3.86 -15.51
N GLU A 112 -1.64 -4.57 -15.70
CA GLU A 112 -2.19 -4.81 -17.04
C GLU A 112 -2.64 -3.51 -17.70
N ASP A 113 -3.24 -2.61 -16.94
CA ASP A 113 -3.72 -1.34 -17.45
C ASP A 113 -2.59 -0.33 -17.70
N ASN A 114 -1.42 -0.57 -17.11
CA ASN A 114 -0.28 0.35 -17.20
C ASN A 114 1.01 -0.43 -17.52
N PRO A 115 1.08 -1.07 -18.68
CA PRO A 115 2.19 -2.00 -18.96
C PRO A 115 3.56 -1.35 -19.03
N LYS A 116 3.61 -0.03 -19.21
CA LYS A 116 4.88 0.69 -19.28
C LYS A 116 5.29 1.27 -17.93
N LYS A 117 4.43 1.16 -16.90
CA LYS A 117 4.74 1.69 -15.58
C LYS A 117 5.24 0.58 -14.68
N LYS A 118 6.12 0.94 -13.76
CA LYS A 118 6.57 -0.02 -12.77
C LYS A 118 5.55 -0.07 -11.63
N VAL A 119 5.02 -1.26 -11.37
CA VAL A 119 4.03 -1.49 -10.32
C VAL A 119 4.67 -2.34 -9.25
N ILE A 120 4.67 -1.85 -8.01
CA ILE A 120 5.34 -2.51 -6.89
C ILE A 120 4.32 -2.73 -5.77
N VAL A 121 4.19 -3.98 -5.32
CA VAL A 121 3.38 -4.30 -4.16
C VAL A 121 4.23 -4.09 -2.91
N VAL A 122 3.74 -3.29 -1.97
CA VAL A 122 4.46 -3.04 -0.71
C VAL A 122 3.71 -3.73 0.41
N SER A 123 4.39 -4.63 1.12
CA SER A 123 3.79 -5.38 2.21
C SER A 123 4.85 -5.73 3.25
N ARG A 124 4.44 -5.73 4.50
CA ARG A 124 5.30 -6.21 5.59
C ARG A 124 5.18 -7.71 5.79
N ASP A 125 4.20 -8.34 5.14
CA ASP A 125 3.98 -9.77 5.25
C ASP A 125 4.89 -10.50 4.27
N ILE A 126 5.81 -11.27 4.82
CA ILE A 126 6.81 -11.97 4.00
C ILE A 126 6.14 -12.95 3.03
N ASN A 127 5.09 -13.65 3.47
CA ASN A 127 4.43 -14.62 2.62
C ASN A 127 3.73 -13.94 1.44
N MET A 128 3.14 -12.78 1.69
CA MET A 128 2.51 -12.02 0.61
C MET A 128 3.53 -11.59 -0.44
N ARG A 129 4.73 -11.18 -0.01
CA ARG A 129 5.77 -10.81 -0.95
C ARG A 129 6.25 -12.00 -1.78
N VAL A 130 6.33 -13.17 -1.14
CA VAL A 130 6.73 -14.40 -1.85
C VAL A 130 5.68 -14.76 -2.90
N ILE A 131 4.40 -14.72 -2.54
CA ILE A 131 3.32 -15.03 -3.48
C ILE A 131 3.32 -14.02 -4.62
N ALA A 132 3.46 -12.74 -4.31
CA ALA A 132 3.49 -11.69 -5.34
C ALA A 132 4.61 -11.96 -6.35
N ASP A 133 5.81 -12.24 -5.85
CA ASP A 133 6.94 -12.54 -6.72
C ASP A 133 6.63 -13.76 -7.60
N SER A 134 6.01 -14.79 -7.03
CA SER A 134 5.71 -16.03 -7.72
C SER A 134 4.75 -15.85 -8.90
N ILE A 135 3.91 -14.84 -8.85
CA ILE A 135 2.94 -14.58 -9.91
C ILE A 135 3.34 -13.41 -10.83
N GLY A 136 4.61 -13.02 -10.75
CA GLY A 136 5.17 -12.05 -11.69
C GLY A 136 5.03 -10.59 -11.27
N LEU A 137 4.68 -10.33 -10.02
CA LEU A 137 4.61 -8.96 -9.51
C LEU A 137 5.90 -8.62 -8.78
N THR A 138 6.31 -7.36 -8.85
CA THR A 138 7.44 -6.88 -8.05
C THR A 138 6.92 -6.56 -6.65
N ALA A 139 7.62 -7.00 -5.62
CA ALA A 139 7.20 -6.75 -4.25
C ALA A 139 8.38 -6.24 -3.42
N GLN A 140 8.07 -5.39 -2.43
CA GLN A 140 9.09 -4.93 -1.50
C GLN A 140 8.50 -4.77 -0.09
N ASN A 141 9.37 -4.82 0.89
CA ASN A 141 9.00 -4.62 2.28
C ASN A 141 8.93 -3.12 2.58
N TYR A 142 8.12 -2.77 3.58
CA TYR A 142 8.08 -1.41 4.11
C TYR A 142 8.73 -1.43 5.49
N ILE A 143 9.83 -0.69 5.65
CA ILE A 143 10.55 -0.64 6.91
C ILE A 143 10.76 0.82 7.25
N THR A 144 9.95 1.31 8.19
CA THR A 144 9.98 2.71 8.58
C THR A 144 11.34 3.13 9.16
N GLU A 145 11.92 2.26 9.93
CA GLU A 145 13.19 2.54 10.57
C GLU A 145 14.29 2.77 9.56
N GLN A 146 14.26 2.04 8.47
CA GLN A 146 15.26 2.24 7.44
C GLN A 146 15.15 3.59 6.79
N VAL A 147 13.93 4.10 6.67
CA VAL A 147 13.74 5.41 6.09
C VAL A 147 14.31 6.47 6.99
N VAL A 148 14.17 6.29 8.30
CA VAL A 148 14.61 7.27 9.25
C VAL A 148 16.10 7.21 9.46
N ASP A 149 16.66 5.99 9.56
CA ASP A 149 17.91 5.82 10.15
C ASP A 149 18.95 5.42 9.24
N ASP A 150 18.90 5.70 8.15
CA ASP A 150 19.91 5.35 7.38
C ASP A 150 21.15 5.84 7.77
N ARG A 151 21.20 6.18 8.69
CA ARG A 151 22.25 6.46 9.24
C ARG A 151 22.50 6.09 10.44
N ASN A 152 22.14 5.75 11.33
CA ASN A 152 22.36 5.41 12.51
C ASN A 152 22.39 4.20 12.86
N LYS A 153 22.06 3.70 12.72
CA LYS A 153 22.26 2.86 13.04
C LYS A 153 22.70 2.13 13.04
N LEU A 154 23.14 2.34 13.13
CA LEU A 154 23.71 1.85 13.09
C LEU A 154 23.88 1.47 13.82
N TYR A 155 23.68 1.73 14.39
CA TYR A 155 24.01 1.44 14.85
C TYR A 155 23.97 1.13 15.64
N SER A 156 23.94 1.21 15.98
CA SER A 156 24.00 0.97 16.48
C SER A 156 23.89 0.47 16.95
N GLY A 157 24.01 0.40 17.39
CA GLY A 157 24.19 0.13 17.49
C GLY A 157 23.83 -0.44 17.93
N TYR A 158 23.92 -0.47 18.26
CA TYR A 158 23.80 -0.65 18.12
C TYR A 158 23.83 -1.02 18.03
N ALA A 159 23.91 -1.23 18.44
CA ALA A 159 24.22 -1.16 17.98
C ALA A 159 24.29 -1.18 17.64
#